data_e39bf1e217eaa586060f52db9414418f
#
_entry.id   e39bf1e217eaa586060f52db9414418f
#
_cell.length_a   1.000
_cell.length_b   1.000
_cell.length_c   1.000
_cell.angle_alpha   90.00
_cell.angle_beta   90.00
_cell.angle_gamma   90.00
#
_symmetry.space_group_name_H-M   'P 1'
#
loop_
_entity.id
_entity.type
_entity.pdbx_description
1 polymer ?
#
loop_
_entity_poly.entity_id
_entity_poly.type
_entity_poly.pdbx_seq_one_letter_code
_entity_poly.pdbx_strand_id
1 'polypeptide(L)'
;MTHVTLPILEDWEGLSLTTILQEKFHLGKKARHEIRMSQNVLLNNKPLDDWNTPLFVGASLSLPVFLHDKIPVYEYDLEIIYEDDFLLVVNKPVDMKTHPNDSYETDTCANAVQYYLEKTGQDANALAVHRLDQTTSGLVLFAKNKLAIAGLSWQMENRAIHRTYLAAVDGTWGLVMQTINKPIGEDRHHGSRRQISPYGQPAVTHVKVLENDKRKKHLSCRMPNRNWSDAPNSRSFKRNWPSNYWRYALWWFPSC
;
A
#
# COMPACT_ATOMS: atom_id res chain seq x y z
N MET A 1 6.99 -24.75 8.18
CA MET A 1 6.10 -23.62 8.51
C MET A 1 7.00 -22.55 9.10
N THR A 2 7.05 -21.40 8.48
CA THR A 2 7.91 -20.29 8.91
C THR A 2 7.28 -19.58 10.10
N HIS A 3 8.05 -19.16 11.08
CA HIS A 3 7.59 -18.39 12.22
C HIS A 3 8.21 -16.99 12.20
N VAL A 4 7.43 -16.03 12.64
CA VAL A 4 7.95 -14.71 13.02
C VAL A 4 8.00 -14.65 14.53
N THR A 5 9.17 -14.33 15.05
CA THR A 5 9.41 -14.23 16.49
C THR A 5 9.56 -12.77 16.88
N LEU A 6 8.76 -12.32 17.84
CA LEU A 6 8.67 -10.94 18.29
C LEU A 6 8.85 -10.88 19.81
N PRO A 7 9.59 -9.88 20.33
CA PRO A 7 9.57 -9.62 21.75
C PRO A 7 8.22 -9.06 22.19
N ILE A 8 7.77 -9.34 23.39
CA ILE A 8 6.64 -8.65 24.00
C ILE A 8 7.06 -7.23 24.31
N LEU A 9 6.41 -6.26 23.68
CA LEU A 9 6.69 -4.84 23.82
C LEU A 9 6.08 -4.29 25.12
N GLU A 10 6.57 -3.16 25.62
CA GLU A 10 6.05 -2.51 26.83
C GLU A 10 4.55 -2.18 26.75
N ASP A 11 4.08 -1.76 25.58
CA ASP A 11 2.67 -1.45 25.34
C ASP A 11 1.78 -2.70 25.14
N TRP A 12 2.37 -3.90 25.24
CA TRP A 12 1.67 -5.20 25.22
C TRP A 12 1.67 -5.88 26.59
N GLU A 13 2.32 -5.28 27.59
CA GLU A 13 2.41 -5.81 28.95
C GLU A 13 1.04 -6.12 29.52
N GLY A 14 0.85 -7.34 29.99
CA GLY A 14 -0.42 -7.82 30.55
C GLY A 14 -1.53 -8.10 29.55
N LEU A 15 -1.33 -7.84 28.26
CA LEU A 15 -2.31 -8.18 27.23
C LEU A 15 -2.27 -9.69 26.92
N SER A 16 -3.43 -10.25 26.60
CA SER A 16 -3.53 -11.61 26.09
C SER A 16 -3.16 -11.69 24.60
N LEU A 17 -2.76 -12.90 24.16
CA LEU A 17 -2.51 -13.11 22.72
C LEU A 17 -3.72 -12.73 21.86
N THR A 18 -4.93 -13.06 22.31
CA THR A 18 -6.17 -12.71 21.59
C THR A 18 -6.27 -11.22 21.37
N THR A 19 -5.99 -10.41 22.42
CA THR A 19 -6.01 -8.94 22.36
C THR A 19 -4.91 -8.41 21.45
N ILE A 20 -3.68 -8.93 21.56
CA ILE A 20 -2.55 -8.50 20.72
C ILE A 20 -2.85 -8.75 19.23
N LEU A 21 -3.34 -9.94 18.87
CA LEU A 21 -3.68 -10.25 17.49
C LEU A 21 -4.83 -9.37 16.95
N GLN A 22 -5.77 -9.00 17.79
CA GLN A 22 -6.92 -8.19 17.40
C GLN A 22 -6.60 -6.70 17.36
N GLU A 23 -5.95 -6.16 18.38
CA GLU A 23 -5.81 -4.72 18.58
C GLU A 23 -4.48 -4.17 18.10
N LYS A 24 -3.41 -4.99 18.15
CA LYS A 24 -2.08 -4.55 17.70
C LYS A 24 -1.77 -4.97 16.26
N PHE A 25 -2.15 -6.20 15.89
CA PHE A 25 -1.99 -6.69 14.52
C PHE A 25 -3.21 -6.46 13.62
N HIS A 26 -4.36 -6.07 14.21
CA HIS A 26 -5.62 -5.84 13.49
C HIS A 26 -6.08 -7.03 12.65
N LEU A 27 -5.76 -8.24 13.11
CA LEU A 27 -6.14 -9.47 12.40
C LEU A 27 -7.64 -9.72 12.45
N GLY A 28 -8.25 -9.95 11.29
CA GLY A 28 -9.64 -10.36 11.19
C GLY A 28 -9.89 -11.75 11.81
N LYS A 29 -11.16 -12.06 12.07
CA LYS A 29 -11.59 -13.34 12.72
C LYS A 29 -11.03 -14.57 12.00
N LYS A 30 -11.05 -14.58 10.65
CA LYS A 30 -10.57 -15.71 9.85
C LYS A 30 -9.07 -15.98 10.07
N ALA A 31 -8.25 -14.94 10.00
CA ALA A 31 -6.80 -15.05 10.18
C ALA A 31 -6.45 -15.53 11.62
N ARG A 32 -7.14 -15.00 12.65
CA ARG A 32 -6.96 -15.44 14.02
C ARG A 32 -7.37 -16.92 14.22
N HIS A 33 -8.45 -17.34 13.56
CA HIS A 33 -8.87 -18.73 13.57
C HIS A 33 -7.83 -19.65 12.90
N GLU A 34 -7.27 -19.27 11.75
CA GLU A 34 -6.20 -20.02 11.07
C GLU A 34 -4.98 -20.19 11.98
N ILE A 35 -4.54 -19.12 12.67
CA ILE A 35 -3.44 -19.19 13.63
C ILE A 35 -3.78 -20.15 14.78
N ARG A 36 -5.00 -20.10 15.31
CA ARG A 36 -5.43 -20.98 16.40
C ARG A 36 -5.44 -22.46 15.98
N MET A 37 -5.97 -22.73 14.79
CA MET A 37 -6.05 -24.11 14.27
C MET A 37 -4.68 -24.69 13.91
N SER A 38 -3.66 -23.86 13.68
CA SER A 38 -2.31 -24.34 13.42
C SER A 38 -1.67 -25.00 14.64
N GLN A 39 -2.10 -24.63 15.86
CA GLN A 39 -1.49 -25.05 17.13
C GLN A 39 0.03 -24.79 17.24
N ASN A 40 0.52 -23.81 16.46
CA ASN A 40 1.95 -23.50 16.32
C ASN A 40 2.33 -22.12 16.88
N VAL A 41 1.59 -21.61 17.84
CA VAL A 41 1.96 -20.40 18.58
C VAL A 41 2.84 -20.80 19.74
N LEU A 42 4.03 -20.14 19.83
CA LEU A 42 4.98 -20.43 20.91
C LEU A 42 5.21 -19.19 21.75
N LEU A 43 5.32 -19.37 23.05
CA LEU A 43 5.80 -18.37 24.02
C LEU A 43 7.07 -18.91 24.66
N ASN A 44 8.17 -18.19 24.51
CA ASN A 44 9.49 -18.64 24.97
C ASN A 44 9.85 -20.06 24.48
N ASN A 45 9.57 -20.35 23.18
CA ASN A 45 9.77 -21.62 22.51
C ASN A 45 8.92 -22.79 23.06
N LYS A 46 7.86 -22.51 23.86
CA LYS A 46 6.92 -23.51 24.35
C LYS A 46 5.53 -23.24 23.75
N PRO A 47 4.73 -24.27 23.43
CA PRO A 47 3.38 -24.07 22.95
C PRO A 47 2.56 -23.19 23.91
N LEU A 48 1.80 -22.26 23.33
CA LEU A 48 0.86 -21.39 24.05
C LEU A 48 -0.56 -21.88 23.79
N ASP A 49 -1.08 -22.71 24.70
CA ASP A 49 -2.42 -23.32 24.55
C ASP A 49 -3.54 -22.36 24.95
N ASP A 50 -3.36 -21.64 26.05
CA ASP A 50 -4.33 -20.64 26.51
C ASP A 50 -3.97 -19.24 26.00
N TRP A 51 -4.72 -18.79 25.01
CA TRP A 51 -4.57 -17.50 24.38
C TRP A 51 -5.05 -16.30 25.22
N ASN A 52 -5.70 -16.58 26.36
CA ASN A 52 -6.16 -15.54 27.29
C ASN A 52 -5.15 -15.27 28.41
N THR A 53 -4.10 -16.06 28.49
CA THR A 53 -3.00 -15.84 29.44
C THR A 53 -2.35 -14.48 29.17
N PRO A 54 -2.18 -13.62 30.21
CA PRO A 54 -1.44 -12.36 30.07
C PRO A 54 0.02 -12.61 29.70
N LEU A 55 0.52 -11.83 28.74
CA LEU A 55 1.91 -11.89 28.29
C LEU A 55 2.71 -10.74 28.90
N PHE A 56 4.00 -10.97 29.19
CA PHE A 56 4.84 -10.03 29.92
C PHE A 56 6.10 -9.68 29.14
N VAL A 57 6.59 -8.45 29.33
CA VAL A 57 7.85 -7.98 28.75
C VAL A 57 9.00 -8.93 29.12
N GLY A 58 9.89 -9.15 28.17
CA GLY A 58 10.98 -10.14 28.28
C GLY A 58 10.63 -11.53 27.74
N ALA A 59 9.35 -11.79 27.47
CA ALA A 59 8.94 -12.98 26.75
C ALA A 59 9.07 -12.82 25.24
N SER A 60 9.24 -13.94 24.54
CA SER A 60 9.34 -14.02 23.09
C SER A 60 8.11 -14.78 22.54
N LEU A 61 7.34 -14.10 21.68
CA LEU A 61 6.16 -14.66 21.03
C LEU A 61 6.53 -15.08 19.61
N SER A 62 6.36 -16.37 19.28
CA SER A 62 6.55 -16.87 17.92
C SER A 62 5.18 -17.22 17.31
N LEU A 63 4.87 -16.54 16.20
CA LEU A 63 3.63 -16.70 15.45
C LEU A 63 3.89 -17.44 14.14
N PRO A 64 3.05 -18.41 13.76
CA PRO A 64 3.16 -19.08 12.48
C PRO A 64 2.82 -18.09 11.37
N VAL A 65 3.62 -18.08 10.32
CA VAL A 65 3.37 -17.29 9.12
C VAL A 65 2.71 -18.19 8.09
N PHE A 66 1.48 -17.81 7.70
CA PHE A 66 0.80 -18.46 6.60
C PHE A 66 1.10 -17.71 5.32
N LEU A 67 1.64 -18.41 4.37
CA LEU A 67 1.81 -17.94 3.02
C LEU A 67 0.56 -18.28 2.21
N HIS A 68 0.21 -17.40 1.30
CA HIS A 68 -0.76 -17.72 0.26
C HIS A 68 -0.11 -18.60 -0.82
N ASP A 69 -0.93 -19.18 -1.68
CA ASP A 69 -0.39 -19.73 -2.92
C ASP A 69 0.39 -18.64 -3.64
N LYS A 70 1.61 -18.98 -4.05
CA LYS A 70 2.48 -18.04 -4.72
C LYS A 70 1.90 -17.71 -6.11
N ILE A 71 1.93 -16.44 -6.45
CA ILE A 71 1.56 -16.00 -7.80
C ILE A 71 2.68 -16.34 -8.78
N PRO A 72 2.37 -16.51 -10.09
CA PRO A 72 3.40 -16.73 -11.11
C PRO A 72 4.49 -15.64 -11.04
N VAL A 73 5.72 -16.04 -11.27
CA VAL A 73 6.87 -15.11 -11.27
C VAL A 73 6.98 -14.39 -12.62
N TYR A 74 7.45 -13.15 -12.58
CA TYR A 74 7.83 -12.38 -13.75
C TYR A 74 9.29 -11.98 -13.62
N GLU A 75 10.15 -12.49 -14.49
CA GLU A 75 11.57 -12.18 -14.48
C GLU A 75 11.80 -10.73 -14.92
N TYR A 76 11.77 -9.85 -13.96
CA TYR A 76 11.98 -8.42 -14.11
C TYR A 76 12.73 -7.87 -12.91
N ASP A 77 13.85 -7.20 -13.12
CA ASP A 77 14.64 -6.60 -12.06
C ASP A 77 14.03 -5.25 -11.66
N LEU A 78 13.29 -5.27 -10.53
CA LEU A 78 12.73 -4.06 -9.92
C LEU A 78 13.78 -3.35 -9.07
N GLU A 79 13.71 -2.03 -9.04
CA GLU A 79 14.46 -1.22 -8.09
C GLU A 79 13.85 -1.37 -6.68
N ILE A 80 14.60 -2.02 -5.79
CA ILE A 80 14.22 -2.18 -4.38
C ILE A 80 14.67 -0.94 -3.62
N ILE A 81 13.73 -0.25 -2.98
CA ILE A 81 13.99 1.00 -2.24
C ILE A 81 14.18 0.74 -0.75
N TYR A 82 13.43 -0.22 -0.21
CA TYR A 82 13.52 -0.63 1.19
C TYR A 82 13.06 -2.07 1.33
N GLU A 83 13.66 -2.79 2.26
CA GLU A 83 13.28 -4.14 2.61
C GLU A 83 13.59 -4.44 4.07
N ASP A 84 12.67 -5.16 4.75
CA ASP A 84 12.88 -5.81 6.03
C ASP A 84 12.19 -7.18 6.06
N ASP A 85 12.05 -7.80 7.22
CA ASP A 85 11.43 -9.13 7.38
C ASP A 85 9.93 -9.14 7.05
N PHE A 86 9.26 -8.00 7.07
CA PHE A 86 7.80 -7.88 6.96
C PHE A 86 7.33 -7.21 5.69
N LEU A 87 8.11 -6.27 5.17
CA LEU A 87 7.70 -5.44 4.04
C LEU A 87 8.82 -5.21 3.04
N LEU A 88 8.40 -4.84 1.84
CA LEU A 88 9.25 -4.49 0.72
C LEU A 88 8.66 -3.25 0.04
N VAL A 89 9.50 -2.26 -0.27
CA VAL A 89 9.13 -1.08 -1.06
C VAL A 89 9.89 -1.12 -2.37
N VAL A 90 9.18 -1.06 -3.48
CA VAL A 90 9.77 -1.07 -4.82
C VAL A 90 9.40 0.20 -5.59
N ASN A 91 10.25 0.59 -6.53
CA ASN A 91 9.94 1.62 -7.50
C ASN A 91 9.29 0.98 -8.74
N LYS A 92 7.95 1.05 -8.82
CA LYS A 92 7.21 0.51 -9.96
C LYS A 92 7.46 1.37 -11.21
N PRO A 93 7.90 0.80 -12.34
CA PRO A 93 8.03 1.55 -13.58
C PRO A 93 6.66 1.98 -14.14
N VAL A 94 6.68 2.93 -15.07
CA VAL A 94 5.51 3.27 -15.89
C VAL A 94 5.14 2.09 -16.79
N ASP A 95 3.88 2.04 -17.20
CA ASP A 95 3.27 1.02 -18.08
C ASP A 95 3.21 -0.41 -17.50
N MET A 96 3.58 -0.59 -16.24
CA MET A 96 3.43 -1.83 -15.48
C MET A 96 2.22 -1.74 -14.53
N LYS A 97 1.35 -2.77 -14.52
CA LYS A 97 0.27 -2.90 -13.53
C LYS A 97 0.85 -3.23 -12.15
N THR A 98 0.16 -2.83 -11.09
CA THR A 98 0.61 -3.17 -9.73
C THR A 98 0.40 -4.65 -9.39
N HIS A 99 -0.76 -5.20 -9.73
CA HIS A 99 -1.14 -6.60 -9.49
C HIS A 99 -2.02 -7.12 -10.62
N PRO A 100 -2.12 -8.44 -10.82
CA PRO A 100 -3.00 -9.03 -11.82
C PRO A 100 -4.47 -8.68 -11.53
N ASN A 101 -5.24 -8.40 -12.57
CA ASN A 101 -6.71 -8.30 -12.47
C ASN A 101 -7.37 -9.66 -12.71
N ASP A 102 -6.67 -10.56 -13.39
CA ASP A 102 -7.08 -11.93 -13.65
C ASP A 102 -5.88 -12.89 -13.61
N SER A 103 -6.14 -14.19 -13.65
CA SER A 103 -5.13 -15.24 -13.55
C SER A 103 -4.17 -15.35 -14.75
N TYR A 104 -4.48 -14.69 -15.85
CA TYR A 104 -3.66 -14.73 -17.08
C TYR A 104 -2.63 -13.62 -17.10
N GLU A 105 -2.79 -12.58 -16.29
CA GLU A 105 -1.85 -11.48 -16.19
C GLU A 105 -0.68 -11.88 -15.29
N THR A 106 0.49 -12.08 -15.87
CA THR A 106 1.69 -12.53 -15.16
C THR A 106 2.85 -11.53 -15.23
N ASP A 107 2.66 -10.37 -15.84
CA ASP A 107 3.66 -9.33 -16.11
C ASP A 107 3.49 -8.09 -15.22
N THR A 108 2.98 -8.27 -14.01
CA THR A 108 2.72 -7.16 -13.08
C THR A 108 3.85 -6.95 -12.08
N CYS A 109 3.83 -5.81 -11.39
CA CYS A 109 4.79 -5.49 -10.33
C CYS A 109 4.78 -6.55 -9.21
N ALA A 110 3.60 -7.08 -8.84
CA ALA A 110 3.50 -8.16 -7.85
C ALA A 110 4.21 -9.44 -8.33
N ASN A 111 4.08 -9.80 -9.61
CA ASN A 111 4.77 -10.97 -10.18
C ASN A 111 6.29 -10.77 -10.19
N ALA A 112 6.76 -9.55 -10.48
CA ALA A 112 8.18 -9.21 -10.43
C ALA A 112 8.73 -9.19 -8.99
N VAL A 113 7.93 -8.73 -8.01
CA VAL A 113 8.28 -8.85 -6.59
C VAL A 113 8.34 -10.30 -6.15
N GLN A 114 7.41 -11.16 -6.61
CA GLN A 114 7.46 -12.59 -6.31
C GLN A 114 8.72 -13.24 -6.88
N TYR A 115 9.14 -12.86 -8.11
CA TYR A 115 10.41 -13.29 -8.68
C TYR A 115 11.62 -12.88 -7.82
N TYR A 116 11.66 -11.62 -7.37
CA TYR A 116 12.71 -11.12 -6.50
C TYR A 116 12.80 -11.92 -5.18
N LEU A 117 11.68 -12.16 -4.52
CA LEU A 117 11.63 -12.93 -3.27
C LEU A 117 12.15 -14.37 -3.47
N GLU A 118 11.76 -15.04 -4.55
CA GLU A 118 12.23 -16.39 -4.87
C GLU A 118 13.71 -16.42 -5.24
N LYS A 119 14.17 -15.49 -6.07
CA LYS A 119 15.59 -15.33 -6.48
C LYS A 119 16.51 -15.12 -5.28
N THR A 120 16.01 -14.42 -4.25
CA THR A 120 16.76 -14.18 -3.00
C THR A 120 16.55 -15.26 -1.93
N GLY A 121 15.85 -16.37 -2.28
CA GLY A 121 15.65 -17.51 -1.38
C GLY A 121 14.66 -17.25 -0.23
N GLN A 122 13.80 -16.25 -0.37
CA GLN A 122 12.83 -15.88 0.66
C GLN A 122 11.53 -16.69 0.50
N ASP A 123 11.11 -17.34 1.58
CA ASP A 123 9.79 -17.97 1.64
C ASP A 123 8.75 -16.94 2.07
N ALA A 124 8.32 -16.12 1.11
CA ALA A 124 7.44 -14.97 1.32
C ALA A 124 6.48 -14.78 0.14
N ASN A 125 5.46 -13.95 0.32
CA ASN A 125 4.49 -13.58 -0.70
C ASN A 125 4.58 -12.11 -1.09
N ALA A 126 4.30 -11.81 -2.35
CA ALA A 126 4.19 -10.44 -2.87
C ALA A 126 2.75 -9.90 -2.67
N LEU A 127 2.43 -9.39 -1.49
CA LEU A 127 1.10 -8.88 -1.14
C LEU A 127 1.07 -7.35 -1.23
N ALA A 128 0.52 -6.79 -2.30
CA ALA A 128 0.44 -5.35 -2.49
C ALA A 128 -0.47 -4.69 -1.43
N VAL A 129 0.07 -3.75 -0.65
CA VAL A 129 -0.69 -2.99 0.37
C VAL A 129 -1.57 -1.91 -0.28
N HIS A 130 -1.11 -1.36 -1.40
CA HIS A 130 -1.84 -0.40 -2.21
C HIS A 130 -1.47 -0.55 -3.69
N ARG A 131 -2.14 0.19 -4.52
CA ARG A 131 -1.89 0.16 -5.96
C ARG A 131 -1.55 1.54 -6.52
N LEU A 132 -0.79 1.54 -7.60
CA LEU A 132 -0.65 2.64 -8.54
C LEU A 132 -1.28 2.22 -9.87
N ASP A 133 -1.78 3.18 -10.61
CA ASP A 133 -2.27 2.94 -11.97
C ASP A 133 -1.11 2.49 -12.88
N GLN A 134 -1.43 1.80 -13.96
CA GLN A 134 -0.44 1.30 -14.92
C GLN A 134 0.47 2.42 -15.43
N THR A 135 -0.09 3.57 -15.77
CA THR A 135 0.62 4.74 -16.27
C THR A 135 1.28 5.61 -15.20
N THR A 136 1.21 5.19 -13.92
CA THR A 136 1.84 5.88 -12.80
C THR A 136 3.05 5.09 -12.32
N SER A 137 4.22 5.71 -12.32
CA SER A 137 5.43 5.15 -11.72
C SER A 137 5.57 5.56 -10.26
N GLY A 138 6.46 4.88 -9.52
CA GLY A 138 6.83 5.26 -8.17
C GLY A 138 6.64 4.15 -7.14
N LEU A 139 6.65 4.52 -5.86
CA LEU A 139 6.75 3.58 -4.77
C LEU A 139 5.48 2.76 -4.56
N VAL A 140 5.66 1.46 -4.46
CA VAL A 140 4.61 0.52 -4.06
C VAL A 140 5.11 -0.28 -2.86
N LEU A 141 4.27 -0.33 -1.83
CA LEU A 141 4.51 -1.07 -0.61
C LEU A 141 3.90 -2.48 -0.74
N PHE A 142 4.71 -3.49 -0.49
CA PHE A 142 4.32 -4.89 -0.41
C PHE A 142 4.53 -5.41 1.00
N ALA A 143 3.62 -6.24 1.46
CA ALA A 143 3.79 -7.07 2.64
C ALA A 143 4.30 -8.46 2.22
N LYS A 144 5.17 -9.05 3.03
CA LYS A 144 5.76 -10.37 2.76
C LYS A 144 4.89 -11.53 3.29
N ASN A 145 3.93 -11.25 4.17
CA ASN A 145 3.09 -12.27 4.81
C ASN A 145 1.73 -11.72 5.29
N LYS A 146 0.85 -12.62 5.74
CA LYS A 146 -0.51 -12.28 6.21
C LYS A 146 -0.53 -11.39 7.46
N LEU A 147 0.44 -11.48 8.35
CA LEU A 147 0.49 -10.63 9.54
C LEU A 147 0.80 -9.19 9.12
N ALA A 148 1.81 -9.02 8.29
CA ALA A 148 2.22 -7.72 7.79
C ALA A 148 1.13 -7.04 6.96
N ILE A 149 0.47 -7.76 6.02
CA ILE A 149 -0.57 -7.15 5.18
C ILE A 149 -1.77 -6.68 6.02
N ALA A 150 -2.14 -7.39 7.09
CA ALA A 150 -3.25 -6.98 7.95
C ALA A 150 -2.95 -5.65 8.66
N GLY A 151 -1.78 -5.54 9.30
CA GLY A 151 -1.36 -4.32 9.99
C GLY A 151 -1.17 -3.13 9.04
N LEU A 152 -0.53 -3.36 7.88
CA LEU A 152 -0.32 -2.31 6.88
C LEU A 152 -1.62 -1.86 6.21
N SER A 153 -2.56 -2.78 5.94
CA SER A 153 -3.88 -2.44 5.40
C SER A 153 -4.67 -1.59 6.40
N TRP A 154 -4.65 -1.96 7.68
CA TRP A 154 -5.29 -1.16 8.72
C TRP A 154 -4.70 0.27 8.81
N GLN A 155 -3.37 0.39 8.77
CA GLN A 155 -2.70 1.70 8.76
C GLN A 155 -3.07 2.51 7.51
N MET A 156 -3.23 1.85 6.36
CA MET A 156 -3.67 2.48 5.12
C MET A 156 -5.11 2.99 5.22
N GLU A 157 -6.03 2.17 5.73
CA GLU A 157 -7.44 2.51 5.92
C GLU A 157 -7.63 3.66 6.93
N ASN A 158 -6.85 3.63 8.03
CA ASN A 158 -6.85 4.65 9.07
C ASN A 158 -5.97 5.86 8.74
N ARG A 159 -5.42 5.92 7.50
CA ARG A 159 -4.63 7.04 7.01
C ARG A 159 -3.35 7.32 7.80
N ALA A 160 -2.80 6.32 8.48
CA ALA A 160 -1.50 6.42 9.14
C ALA A 160 -0.35 6.42 8.13
N ILE A 161 -0.53 5.73 6.99
CA ILE A 161 0.43 5.78 5.88
C ILE A 161 0.04 6.92 4.94
N HIS A 162 0.91 7.91 4.84
CA HIS A 162 0.73 9.07 3.97
C HIS A 162 1.43 8.86 2.63
N ARG A 163 0.72 9.13 1.54
CA ARG A 163 1.27 9.07 0.18
C ARG A 163 1.36 10.46 -0.41
N THR A 164 2.46 10.75 -1.05
CA THR A 164 2.69 12.02 -1.74
C THR A 164 2.96 11.74 -3.21
N TYR A 165 2.32 12.50 -4.08
CA TYR A 165 2.48 12.39 -5.53
C TYR A 165 3.11 13.65 -6.08
N LEU A 166 3.99 13.49 -7.07
CA LEU A 166 4.42 14.58 -7.94
C LEU A 166 3.67 14.48 -9.25
N ALA A 167 3.19 15.58 -9.77
CA ALA A 167 2.51 15.60 -11.06
C ALA A 167 2.95 16.82 -11.88
N ALA A 168 3.17 16.59 -13.16
CA ALA A 168 3.22 17.64 -14.14
C ALA A 168 1.82 17.83 -14.73
N VAL A 169 1.35 19.07 -14.80
CA VAL A 169 0.04 19.41 -15.34
C VAL A 169 0.17 20.52 -16.36
N ASP A 170 -0.68 20.47 -17.38
CA ASP A 170 -0.73 21.53 -18.39
C ASP A 170 -1.38 22.78 -17.83
N GLY A 171 -0.86 23.93 -18.25
CA GLY A 171 -1.38 25.24 -17.86
C GLY A 171 -0.52 25.93 -16.80
N THR A 172 -1.03 27.04 -16.30
CA THR A 172 -0.38 27.81 -15.23
C THR A 172 -1.36 28.01 -14.09
N TRP A 173 -0.84 28.00 -12.87
CA TRP A 173 -1.65 28.18 -11.67
C TRP A 173 -1.19 29.39 -10.88
N GLY A 174 -2.11 30.27 -10.56
CA GLY A 174 -1.80 31.49 -9.81
C GLY A 174 -1.64 31.26 -8.30
N LEU A 175 -2.03 30.09 -7.78
CA LEU A 175 -2.03 29.79 -6.34
C LEU A 175 -0.86 28.87 -6.00
N VAL A 176 -0.18 29.14 -4.88
CA VAL A 176 0.89 28.27 -4.38
C VAL A 176 0.34 26.98 -3.74
N MET A 177 -0.83 27.08 -3.12
CA MET A 177 -1.52 25.92 -2.48
C MET A 177 -3.02 26.00 -2.74
N GLN A 178 -3.63 24.85 -2.98
CA GLN A 178 -5.08 24.73 -3.12
C GLN A 178 -5.57 23.38 -2.60
N THR A 179 -6.78 23.39 -2.03
CA THR A 179 -7.53 22.16 -1.72
C THR A 179 -8.68 22.04 -2.71
N ILE A 180 -8.72 20.93 -3.43
CA ILE A 180 -9.82 20.56 -4.31
C ILE A 180 -10.68 19.56 -3.55
N ASN A 181 -11.90 19.95 -3.20
CA ASN A 181 -12.87 19.10 -2.52
C ASN A 181 -14.09 18.94 -3.44
N LYS A 182 -14.08 17.89 -4.24
CA LYS A 182 -15.16 17.60 -5.19
C LYS A 182 -15.41 16.09 -5.28
N PRO A 183 -16.68 15.66 -5.20
CA PRO A 183 -17.02 14.25 -5.28
C PRO A 183 -16.76 13.71 -6.70
N ILE A 184 -16.32 12.45 -6.76
CA ILE A 184 -15.89 11.78 -7.98
C ILE A 184 -16.73 10.53 -8.18
N GLY A 185 -17.32 10.40 -9.36
CA GLY A 185 -18.14 9.27 -9.78
C GLY A 185 -17.69 8.69 -11.11
N GLU A 186 -18.38 7.65 -11.54
CA GLU A 186 -18.17 7.04 -12.86
C GLU A 186 -18.67 7.95 -13.99
N ASP A 187 -17.95 7.93 -15.09
CA ASP A 187 -18.43 8.57 -16.32
C ASP A 187 -19.41 7.61 -17.00
N ARG A 188 -20.67 8.03 -17.12
CA ARG A 188 -21.75 7.20 -17.71
C ARG A 188 -21.50 6.82 -19.17
N HIS A 189 -20.65 7.57 -19.88
CA HIS A 189 -20.33 7.33 -21.29
C HIS A 189 -19.04 6.54 -21.50
N HIS A 190 -18.20 6.43 -20.44
CA HIS A 190 -16.92 5.73 -20.50
C HIS A 190 -16.64 5.06 -19.16
N GLY A 191 -17.02 3.78 -19.00
CA GLY A 191 -16.93 3.03 -17.75
C GLY A 191 -15.54 2.99 -17.11
N SER A 192 -14.47 3.19 -17.89
CA SER A 192 -13.10 3.30 -17.38
C SER A 192 -12.72 4.71 -16.90
N ARG A 193 -13.59 5.73 -17.07
CA ARG A 193 -13.32 7.12 -16.69
C ARG A 193 -14.09 7.52 -15.46
N ARG A 194 -13.44 8.34 -14.62
CA ARG A 194 -14.09 9.00 -13.48
C ARG A 194 -14.29 10.48 -13.79
N GLN A 195 -15.35 11.08 -13.26
CA GLN A 195 -15.65 12.50 -13.43
C GLN A 195 -16.15 13.10 -12.13
N ILE A 196 -16.10 14.43 -12.03
CA ILE A 196 -16.75 15.13 -10.93
C ILE A 196 -18.25 14.90 -11.08
N SER A 197 -18.89 14.36 -10.04
CA SER A 197 -20.31 14.04 -10.03
C SER A 197 -20.89 14.33 -8.65
N PRO A 198 -22.04 15.00 -8.54
CA PRO A 198 -22.72 15.25 -7.27
C PRO A 198 -23.07 13.96 -6.51
N TYR A 199 -23.22 12.85 -7.23
CA TYR A 199 -23.53 11.53 -6.69
C TYR A 199 -22.29 10.65 -6.52
N GLY A 200 -21.09 11.23 -6.73
CA GLY A 200 -19.82 10.54 -6.59
C GLY A 200 -19.36 10.42 -5.13
N GLN A 201 -18.29 9.67 -4.95
CA GLN A 201 -17.65 9.54 -3.64
C GLN A 201 -16.91 10.83 -3.25
N PRO A 202 -16.96 11.27 -1.98
CA PRO A 202 -16.20 12.42 -1.52
C PRO A 202 -14.70 12.23 -1.78
N ALA A 203 -14.08 13.23 -2.43
CA ALA A 203 -12.67 13.22 -2.71
C ALA A 203 -12.04 14.58 -2.41
N VAL A 204 -10.94 14.56 -1.65
CA VAL A 204 -10.18 15.76 -1.30
C VAL A 204 -8.74 15.59 -1.76
N THR A 205 -8.26 16.54 -2.56
CA THR A 205 -6.88 16.60 -3.02
C THR A 205 -6.25 17.92 -2.60
N HIS A 206 -5.17 17.86 -1.85
CA HIS A 206 -4.35 19.03 -1.53
C HIS A 206 -3.26 19.16 -2.57
N VAL A 207 -3.07 20.34 -3.12
CA VAL A 207 -2.08 20.60 -4.16
C VAL A 207 -1.15 21.69 -3.67
N LYS A 208 0.16 21.44 -3.75
CA LYS A 208 1.20 22.46 -3.58
C LYS A 208 1.95 22.59 -4.89
N VAL A 209 1.92 23.77 -5.46
CA VAL A 209 2.71 24.10 -6.65
C VAL A 209 4.17 24.18 -6.28
N LEU A 210 5.03 23.44 -6.96
CA LEU A 210 6.47 23.46 -6.78
C LEU A 210 7.12 24.41 -7.79
N GLU A 211 6.70 24.31 -9.05
CA GLU A 211 7.23 25.10 -10.14
C GLU A 211 6.13 25.44 -11.14
N ASN A 212 6.20 26.63 -11.70
CA ASN A 212 5.25 27.12 -12.69
C ASN A 212 6.03 27.68 -13.89
N ASP A 213 6.25 26.84 -14.91
CA ASP A 213 6.92 27.26 -16.15
C ASP A 213 5.92 27.92 -17.08
N LYS A 214 5.87 29.26 -17.02
CA LYS A 214 4.99 30.06 -17.85
C LYS A 214 5.31 29.95 -19.34
N ARG A 215 6.55 29.63 -19.73
CA ARG A 215 6.97 29.51 -21.13
C ARG A 215 6.45 28.22 -21.76
N LYS A 216 6.55 27.13 -21.01
CA LYS A 216 6.09 25.77 -21.44
C LYS A 216 4.64 25.51 -21.11
N LYS A 217 3.98 26.41 -20.36
CA LYS A 217 2.62 26.21 -19.82
C LYS A 217 2.50 24.91 -19.01
N HIS A 218 3.56 24.54 -18.29
CA HIS A 218 3.60 23.36 -17.43
C HIS A 218 3.72 23.78 -15.97
N LEU A 219 3.17 22.96 -15.11
CA LEU A 219 3.17 23.11 -13.67
C LEU A 219 3.58 21.80 -13.01
N SER A 220 4.60 21.87 -12.14
CA SER A 220 4.92 20.76 -11.24
C SER A 220 4.22 20.98 -9.89
N CYS A 221 3.54 19.98 -9.40
CA CYS A 221 2.84 20.09 -8.13
C CYS A 221 3.04 18.85 -7.25
N ARG A 222 3.02 19.09 -5.94
CA ARG A 222 3.04 18.06 -4.91
C ARG A 222 1.65 17.88 -4.34
N MET A 223 1.19 16.65 -4.27
CA MET A 223 -0.15 16.29 -3.80
C MET A 223 -0.06 15.24 -2.70
N PRO A 224 -0.12 15.62 -1.41
CA PRO A 224 -0.32 14.65 -0.34
C PRO A 224 -1.74 14.08 -0.44
N ASN A 225 -1.86 12.76 -0.47
CA ASN A 225 -3.15 12.10 -0.54
C ASN A 225 -3.71 11.88 0.88
N ARG A 226 -4.81 12.53 1.21
CA ARG A 226 -5.51 12.36 2.50
C ARG A 226 -6.80 11.53 2.41
N ASN A 227 -7.34 11.30 1.22
CA ASN A 227 -8.55 10.51 1.03
C ASN A 227 -8.35 9.46 -0.05
N TRP A 228 -8.42 8.20 0.34
CA TRP A 228 -8.45 7.10 -0.60
C TRP A 228 -9.80 6.40 -0.51
N SER A 229 -10.64 6.66 -1.45
CA SER A 229 -11.61 5.72 -1.98
C SER A 229 -11.52 5.89 -3.49
N ASP A 230 -10.92 4.93 -4.19
CA ASP A 230 -10.75 4.89 -5.65
C ASP A 230 -9.93 6.05 -6.26
N ALA A 231 -8.67 5.77 -6.53
CA ALA A 231 -7.66 6.68 -7.07
C ALA A 231 -8.17 7.64 -8.16
N PRO A 232 -8.40 8.90 -7.86
CA PRO A 232 -8.87 9.85 -8.85
C PRO A 232 -7.82 10.85 -9.31
N ASN A 233 -6.55 10.59 -8.98
CA ASN A 233 -5.53 11.61 -9.17
C ASN A 233 -5.38 12.09 -10.61
N SER A 234 -5.56 11.21 -11.59
CA SER A 234 -5.45 11.59 -13.01
C SER A 234 -6.72 12.24 -13.59
N ARG A 235 -7.90 12.11 -12.96
CA ARG A 235 -9.19 12.44 -13.58
C ARG A 235 -9.96 13.58 -12.93
N SER A 236 -9.77 13.84 -11.62
CA SER A 236 -10.40 14.99 -10.95
C SER A 236 -9.87 16.33 -11.45
N PHE A 237 -8.67 16.32 -12.00
CA PHE A 237 -8.04 17.51 -12.54
C PHE A 237 -8.54 17.92 -13.94
N LYS A 238 -9.07 17.00 -14.77
CA LYS A 238 -9.45 17.30 -16.17
C LYS A 238 -10.55 18.32 -16.35
N ARG A 239 -11.43 18.56 -15.40
CA ARG A 239 -12.61 19.41 -15.59
C ARG A 239 -12.46 20.87 -15.12
N ASN A 240 -11.47 21.17 -14.33
CA ASN A 240 -11.18 22.56 -13.91
C ASN A 240 -10.05 23.22 -14.72
N TRP A 241 -9.61 22.57 -15.80
CA TRP A 241 -8.44 22.93 -16.57
C TRP A 241 -8.67 22.79 -18.05
N PRO A 242 -8.09 23.67 -18.88
CA PRO A 242 -8.08 23.47 -20.32
C PRO A 242 -7.37 22.17 -20.65
N SER A 243 -8.04 21.37 -21.45
CA SER A 243 -7.75 20.02 -21.94
C SER A 243 -6.28 19.70 -22.19
N ASN A 244 -5.98 18.42 -21.93
CA ASN A 244 -4.99 17.54 -22.54
C ASN A 244 -3.64 17.40 -21.84
N TYR A 245 -3.37 16.12 -21.51
CA TYR A 245 -2.11 15.45 -21.20
C TYR A 245 -1.58 15.48 -19.76
N TRP A 246 -1.94 14.40 -19.04
CA TRP A 246 -1.15 13.88 -17.95
C TRP A 246 0.01 13.08 -18.55
N ARG A 247 1.23 13.51 -18.34
CA ARG A 247 2.41 12.71 -18.57
C ARG A 247 3.27 12.76 -17.31
N TYR A 248 3.51 11.54 -16.71
CA TYR A 248 4.50 11.22 -15.69
C TYR A 248 4.25 11.78 -14.28
N ALA A 249 3.86 10.91 -13.36
CA ALA A 249 4.06 11.10 -11.93
C ALA A 249 5.47 10.58 -11.57
N LEU A 250 6.34 11.44 -11.11
CA LEU A 250 7.66 11.11 -10.58
C LEU A 250 7.62 11.19 -9.05
N TRP A 251 8.19 10.19 -8.39
CA TRP A 251 8.28 10.13 -6.93
C TRP A 251 9.63 10.65 -6.47
N TRP A 252 9.63 11.44 -5.43
CA TRP A 252 10.83 11.84 -4.73
C TRP A 252 10.65 11.72 -3.22
N PHE A 253 11.60 11.05 -2.54
CA PHE A 253 11.71 11.11 -1.09
C PHE A 253 12.54 12.33 -0.70
N PRO A 254 12.15 13.11 0.31
CA PRO A 254 13.11 13.96 0.98
C PRO A 254 14.01 13.04 1.81
N SER A 255 15.31 13.11 1.55
CA SER A 255 16.32 12.67 2.51
C SER A 255 16.05 13.33 3.87
N CYS A 256 15.96 12.49 4.94
CA CYS A 256 16.04 12.95 6.30
C CYS A 256 17.34 13.72 6.55
#